data_00ee89439f286f5be545f317186b2c12
#
_entry.id   00ee89439f286f5be545f317186b2c12
#
_cell.length_a   1.000
_cell.length_b   1.000
_cell.length_c   1.000
_cell.angle_alpha   90.00
_cell.angle_beta   90.00
_cell.angle_gamma   90.00
#
_symmetry.space_group_name_H-M   'P 1'
#
loop_
_entity.id
_entity.type
_entity.pdbx_description
1 polymer ?
#
loop_
_entity_poly.entity_id
_entity_poly.type
_entity_poly.pdbx_seq_one_letter_code
_entity_poly.pdbx_strand_id
1 'polypeptide(L)'
;MMIFEKKPILYSLFVFTGSTIGITAKILQSIKSYGTSFKHPFMYSFILFSSETTGILTYKYCFQKEDEESLPKEESITKMKAQIHILTIPAVFDLFSSFFGMLSYENLPASITTMFDGGNTICVFLLSLFFLKNTHSKNNFIGVFLLIIGLFFISLSAIKDKNNSVDEESENKSGFVQTIVGIFCCIFCNIFTALHAITEEYIFKTRIIHPIKLIGFEGLFGTIFSFVFILFFSHIKFSRSIDFLCIKDKETGNVYIENFYIAIKQIIEEKQILFLLVLLFFLFIIYNYCYITITKVTNATTNIVLYNLTALFIWIFFLIPIHKQENQERIGILQCIGFLILILGVCVYNDVFTKNANLDESEIKNLITETSQITDDSLVI
;
A
#
# COMPACT_ATOMS: atom_id res chain seq x y z
N MET A 1 5.71 24.86 1.13
CA MET A 1 6.43 24.16 2.21
C MET A 1 5.80 24.31 3.58
N MET A 2 5.36 25.50 4.02
CA MET A 2 4.78 25.73 5.37
C MET A 2 3.43 25.02 5.72
N ILE A 3 2.66 24.55 4.76
CA ILE A 3 1.35 23.90 5.03
C ILE A 3 1.51 22.47 5.55
N PHE A 4 2.62 21.80 5.21
CA PHE A 4 2.88 20.39 5.56
C PHE A 4 3.62 20.20 6.92
N GLU A 5 4.01 21.28 7.60
CA GLU A 5 4.62 21.19 8.94
C GLU A 5 3.60 20.85 10.04
N LYS A 6 2.31 20.99 9.77
CA LYS A 6 1.25 20.58 10.71
C LYS A 6 0.95 19.09 10.55
N LYS A 7 1.56 18.26 11.39
CA LYS A 7 1.37 16.79 11.43
C LYS A 7 -0.09 16.33 11.21
N PRO A 8 -1.13 16.93 11.83
CA PRO A 8 -2.50 16.48 11.62
C PRO A 8 -2.99 16.62 10.17
N ILE A 9 -2.62 17.71 9.48
CA ILE A 9 -3.00 17.94 8.08
C ILE A 9 -2.35 16.90 7.18
N LEU A 10 -1.07 16.62 7.41
CA LEU A 10 -0.31 15.62 6.65
C LEU A 10 -0.91 14.23 6.81
N TYR A 11 -1.27 13.83 8.04
CA TYR A 11 -1.91 12.55 8.34
C TYR A 11 -3.29 12.43 7.69
N SER A 12 -4.11 13.48 7.81
CA SER A 12 -5.43 13.49 7.18
C SER A 12 -5.34 13.40 5.66
N LEU A 13 -4.38 14.10 5.05
CA LEU A 13 -4.16 14.07 3.61
C LEU A 13 -3.68 12.68 3.14
N PHE A 14 -2.78 12.05 3.90
CA PHE A 14 -2.31 10.68 3.62
C PHE A 14 -3.46 9.67 3.65
N VAL A 15 -4.26 9.69 4.73
CA VAL A 15 -5.40 8.77 4.88
C VAL A 15 -6.45 9.04 3.80
N PHE A 16 -6.76 10.29 3.51
CA PHE A 16 -7.73 10.66 2.48
C PHE A 16 -7.28 10.22 1.08
N THR A 17 -6.03 10.52 0.70
CA THR A 17 -5.51 10.12 -0.61
C THR A 17 -5.38 8.61 -0.74
N GLY A 18 -4.88 7.91 0.28
CA GLY A 18 -4.78 6.45 0.28
C GLY A 18 -6.15 5.77 0.16
N SER A 19 -7.15 6.24 0.91
CA SER A 19 -8.52 5.73 0.80
C SER A 19 -9.12 5.99 -0.58
N THR A 20 -8.91 7.19 -1.13
CA THR A 20 -9.42 7.55 -2.46
C THR A 20 -8.76 6.72 -3.55
N ILE A 21 -7.47 6.41 -3.44
CA ILE A 21 -6.76 5.51 -4.37
C ILE A 21 -7.41 4.11 -4.36
N GLY A 22 -7.59 3.50 -3.19
CA GLY A 22 -8.20 2.17 -3.09
C GLY A 22 -9.63 2.11 -3.64
N ILE A 23 -10.45 3.13 -3.33
CA ILE A 23 -11.81 3.27 -3.87
C ILE A 23 -11.77 3.42 -5.39
N THR A 24 -10.93 4.31 -5.90
CA THR A 24 -10.79 4.58 -7.34
C THR A 24 -10.31 3.34 -8.10
N ALA A 25 -9.35 2.61 -7.55
CA ALA A 25 -8.85 1.36 -8.13
C ALA A 25 -9.97 0.31 -8.27
N LYS A 26 -10.79 0.13 -7.23
CA LYS A 26 -11.91 -0.83 -7.28
C LYS A 26 -13.00 -0.39 -8.24
N ILE A 27 -13.35 0.90 -8.27
CA ILE A 27 -14.33 1.44 -9.23
C ILE A 27 -13.81 1.25 -10.66
N LEU A 28 -12.54 1.57 -10.91
CA LEU A 28 -11.89 1.41 -12.22
C LEU A 28 -12.04 -0.03 -12.74
N GLN A 29 -11.76 -1.02 -11.90
CA GLN A 29 -11.89 -2.44 -12.25
C GLN A 29 -13.33 -2.89 -12.49
N SER A 30 -14.33 -2.21 -11.93
CA SER A 30 -15.74 -2.54 -12.12
C SER A 30 -16.35 -1.97 -13.40
N ILE A 31 -15.67 -1.00 -14.04
CA ILE A 31 -16.18 -0.39 -15.28
C ILE A 31 -16.08 -1.39 -16.41
N LYS A 32 -17.24 -1.65 -17.04
CA LYS A 32 -17.35 -2.53 -18.22
C LYS A 32 -17.22 -1.69 -19.49
N SER A 33 -16.21 -1.99 -20.29
CA SER A 33 -15.97 -1.40 -21.62
C SER A 33 -15.45 -2.47 -22.56
N TYR A 34 -15.75 -2.35 -23.84
CA TYR A 34 -15.33 -3.32 -24.85
C TYR A 34 -15.73 -4.78 -24.52
N GLY A 35 -16.88 -4.96 -23.81
CA GLY A 35 -17.45 -6.26 -23.42
C GLY A 35 -16.83 -6.93 -22.20
N THR A 36 -15.83 -6.34 -21.57
CA THR A 36 -15.17 -6.85 -20.35
C THR A 36 -14.92 -5.73 -19.33
N SER A 37 -14.63 -6.09 -18.07
CA SER A 37 -14.22 -5.14 -17.05
C SER A 37 -12.77 -4.68 -17.30
N PHE A 38 -12.43 -3.47 -16.84
CA PHE A 38 -11.09 -2.90 -16.98
C PHE A 38 -10.13 -3.55 -15.98
N LYS A 39 -9.52 -4.66 -16.37
CA LYS A 39 -8.63 -5.48 -15.55
C LYS A 39 -7.21 -5.47 -16.14
N HIS A 40 -6.47 -4.39 -15.90
CA HIS A 40 -5.14 -4.16 -16.46
C HIS A 40 -4.12 -3.88 -15.35
N PRO A 41 -3.57 -4.93 -14.66
CA PRO A 41 -2.70 -4.74 -13.50
C PRO A 41 -1.39 -4.02 -13.84
N PHE A 42 -0.78 -4.29 -14.98
CA PHE A 42 0.45 -3.61 -15.37
C PHE A 42 0.22 -2.18 -15.88
N MET A 43 -0.95 -1.90 -16.46
CA MET A 43 -1.33 -0.52 -16.80
C MET A 43 -1.53 0.33 -15.53
N TYR A 44 -2.12 -0.23 -14.49
CA TYR A 44 -2.23 0.42 -13.19
C TYR A 44 -0.85 0.71 -12.60
N SER A 45 0.04 -0.30 -12.57
CA SER A 45 1.43 -0.13 -12.11
C SER A 45 2.19 0.90 -12.95
N PHE A 46 1.96 0.97 -14.25
CA PHE A 46 2.53 1.99 -15.12
C PHE A 46 2.12 3.41 -14.71
N ILE A 47 0.85 3.63 -14.34
CA ILE A 47 0.37 4.94 -13.84
C ILE A 47 1.00 5.27 -12.49
N LEU A 48 1.06 4.30 -11.57
CA LEU A 48 1.72 4.43 -10.27
C LEU A 48 3.17 4.91 -10.45
N PHE A 49 4.00 4.15 -11.15
CA PHE A 49 5.41 4.45 -11.33
C PHE A 49 5.67 5.72 -12.17
N SER A 50 4.81 6.01 -13.14
CA SER A 50 4.89 7.28 -13.89
C SER A 50 4.66 8.47 -12.96
N SER A 51 3.79 8.35 -11.95
CA SER A 51 3.59 9.38 -10.94
C SER A 51 4.82 9.57 -10.05
N GLU A 52 5.46 8.48 -9.63
CA GLU A 52 6.68 8.48 -8.81
C GLU A 52 7.88 9.06 -9.57
N THR A 53 7.97 8.82 -10.88
CA THR A 53 9.01 9.41 -11.73
C THR A 53 9.04 10.93 -11.63
N THR A 54 7.91 11.58 -11.34
CA THR A 54 7.87 13.04 -11.08
C THR A 54 8.73 13.45 -9.89
N GLY A 55 9.05 12.51 -8.98
CA GLY A 55 9.98 12.72 -7.87
C GLY A 55 11.37 13.15 -8.32
N ILE A 56 11.85 12.70 -9.52
CA ILE A 56 13.13 13.16 -10.08
C ILE A 56 13.09 14.65 -10.35
N LEU A 57 12.01 15.14 -10.95
CA LEU A 57 11.82 16.56 -11.24
C LEU A 57 11.70 17.35 -9.94
N THR A 58 10.90 16.87 -8.99
CA THR A 58 10.73 17.49 -7.67
C THR A 58 12.06 17.57 -6.93
N TYR A 59 12.86 16.49 -6.93
CA TYR A 59 14.21 16.52 -6.33
C TYR A 59 15.08 17.57 -7.00
N LYS A 60 15.17 17.56 -8.33
CA LYS A 60 16.03 18.46 -9.10
C LYS A 60 15.73 19.94 -8.85
N TYR A 61 14.44 20.30 -8.79
CA TYR A 61 14.05 21.71 -8.68
C TYR A 61 13.95 22.21 -7.23
N CYS A 62 13.63 21.33 -6.27
CA CYS A 62 13.34 21.74 -4.91
C CYS A 62 14.45 21.39 -3.90
N PHE A 63 15.17 20.27 -4.09
CA PHE A 63 16.05 19.72 -3.04
C PHE A 63 17.51 19.56 -3.45
N GLN A 64 17.85 19.59 -4.73
CA GLN A 64 19.19 19.30 -5.22
C GLN A 64 20.24 20.26 -4.63
N LYS A 65 19.94 21.55 -4.51
CA LYS A 65 20.87 22.55 -3.98
C LYS A 65 21.19 22.33 -2.50
N GLU A 66 20.15 22.04 -1.70
CA GLU A 66 20.31 21.78 -0.26
C GLU A 66 21.12 20.48 -0.03
N ASP A 67 20.91 19.47 -0.87
CA ASP A 67 21.58 18.17 -0.80
C ASP A 67 23.06 18.29 -1.19
N GLU A 68 23.37 19.06 -2.24
CA GLU A 68 24.74 19.33 -2.69
C GLU A 68 25.56 20.17 -1.71
N GLU A 69 24.93 21.08 -0.95
CA GLU A 69 25.59 21.88 0.08
C GLU A 69 25.89 21.08 1.35
N SER A 70 25.09 20.04 1.63
CA SER A 70 25.21 19.20 2.82
C SER A 70 26.20 18.03 2.68
N LEU A 71 26.59 17.66 1.45
CA LEU A 71 27.44 16.50 1.17
C LEU A 71 28.91 16.91 0.89
N PRO A 72 29.90 16.13 1.37
CA PRO A 72 31.32 16.33 0.99
C PRO A 72 31.46 16.13 -0.53
N LYS A 73 31.95 17.17 -1.24
CA LYS A 73 31.95 17.26 -2.71
C LYS A 73 32.61 16.10 -3.46
N GLU A 74 33.60 15.43 -2.90
CA GLU A 74 34.31 14.32 -3.55
C GLU A 74 33.61 12.96 -3.45
N GLU A 75 32.87 12.69 -2.37
CA GLU A 75 32.17 11.43 -2.18
C GLU A 75 30.86 11.32 -3.00
N SER A 76 30.23 12.46 -3.30
CA SER A 76 28.91 12.54 -3.94
C SER A 76 28.90 11.99 -5.36
N ILE A 77 29.92 12.26 -6.18
CA ILE A 77 29.93 11.88 -7.60
C ILE A 77 30.25 10.39 -7.80
N THR A 78 31.15 9.84 -7.01
CA THR A 78 31.57 8.43 -7.14
C THR A 78 30.53 7.45 -6.57
N LYS A 79 29.91 7.81 -5.43
CA LYS A 79 28.84 6.98 -4.83
C LYS A 79 27.56 6.97 -5.67
N MET A 80 27.17 8.05 -6.34
CA MET A 80 25.99 8.09 -7.19
C MET A 80 26.08 7.17 -8.42
N LYS A 81 27.19 7.13 -9.11
CA LYS A 81 27.37 6.27 -10.31
C LYS A 81 27.33 4.78 -10.00
N ALA A 82 27.83 4.37 -8.83
CA ALA A 82 27.84 2.97 -8.41
C ALA A 82 26.47 2.46 -7.89
N GLN A 83 25.51 3.34 -7.66
CA GLN A 83 24.27 3.02 -6.93
C GLN A 83 23.01 2.88 -7.79
N ILE A 84 23.00 3.40 -9.02
CA ILE A 84 21.79 3.41 -9.87
C ILE A 84 21.20 2.00 -10.07
N HIS A 85 22.04 0.98 -10.26
CA HIS A 85 21.57 -0.39 -10.42
C HIS A 85 20.99 -1.01 -9.14
N ILE A 86 21.36 -0.52 -7.95
CA ILE A 86 20.79 -1.00 -6.69
C ILE A 86 19.36 -0.50 -6.53
N LEU A 87 19.04 0.67 -7.08
CA LEU A 87 17.71 1.27 -7.05
C LEU A 87 16.70 0.52 -7.94
N THR A 88 17.16 -0.39 -8.80
CA THR A 88 16.26 -1.25 -9.60
C THR A 88 15.62 -2.35 -8.75
N ILE A 89 16.26 -2.77 -7.65
CA ILE A 89 15.79 -3.89 -6.83
C ILE A 89 14.46 -3.57 -6.15
N PRO A 90 14.32 -2.45 -5.40
CA PRO A 90 13.04 -2.09 -4.81
C PRO A 90 11.96 -1.87 -5.88
N ALA A 91 12.28 -1.25 -7.03
CA ALA A 91 11.32 -1.06 -8.12
C ALA A 91 10.74 -2.39 -8.65
N VAL A 92 11.55 -3.45 -8.71
CA VAL A 92 11.07 -4.79 -9.11
C VAL A 92 10.14 -5.37 -8.05
N PHE A 93 10.48 -5.24 -6.77
CA PHE A 93 9.62 -5.75 -5.70
C PHE A 93 8.29 -4.99 -5.64
N ASP A 94 8.30 -3.67 -5.82
CA ASP A 94 7.08 -2.88 -5.84
C ASP A 94 6.21 -3.18 -7.07
N LEU A 95 6.81 -3.44 -8.23
CA LEU A 95 6.09 -3.88 -9.42
C LEU A 95 5.32 -5.19 -9.17
N PHE A 96 5.95 -6.18 -8.56
CA PHE A 96 5.27 -7.44 -8.22
C PHE A 96 4.23 -7.24 -7.12
N SER A 97 4.50 -6.40 -6.13
CA SER A 97 3.52 -6.01 -5.11
C SER A 97 2.27 -5.40 -5.74
N SER A 98 2.44 -4.40 -6.58
CA SER A 98 1.34 -3.73 -7.29
C SER A 98 0.57 -4.69 -8.19
N PHE A 99 1.25 -5.59 -8.90
CA PHE A 99 0.63 -6.61 -9.75
C PHE A 99 -0.26 -7.56 -8.93
N PHE A 100 0.26 -8.16 -7.85
CA PHE A 100 -0.51 -9.05 -7.00
C PHE A 100 -1.61 -8.30 -6.24
N GLY A 101 -1.36 -7.06 -5.83
CA GLY A 101 -2.36 -6.19 -5.22
C GLY A 101 -3.56 -5.98 -6.14
N MET A 102 -3.33 -5.64 -7.42
CA MET A 102 -4.42 -5.48 -8.39
C MET A 102 -5.18 -6.79 -8.65
N LEU A 103 -4.48 -7.92 -8.76
CA LEU A 103 -5.14 -9.22 -8.89
C LEU A 103 -5.98 -9.56 -7.65
N SER A 104 -5.57 -9.15 -6.46
CA SER A 104 -6.36 -9.36 -5.25
C SER A 104 -7.66 -8.54 -5.26
N TYR A 105 -7.61 -7.28 -5.67
CA TYR A 105 -8.79 -6.43 -5.86
C TYR A 105 -9.78 -6.96 -6.90
N GLU A 106 -9.31 -7.69 -7.91
CA GLU A 106 -10.17 -8.34 -8.90
C GLU A 106 -10.97 -9.50 -8.31
N ASN A 107 -10.38 -10.22 -7.36
CA ASN A 107 -10.88 -11.49 -6.87
C ASN A 107 -11.55 -11.41 -5.49
N LEU A 108 -11.30 -10.34 -4.72
CA LEU A 108 -11.85 -10.11 -3.40
C LEU A 108 -12.61 -8.77 -3.31
N PRO A 109 -13.52 -8.63 -2.33
CA PRO A 109 -14.04 -7.33 -1.92
C PRO A 109 -12.92 -6.36 -1.53
N ALA A 110 -13.10 -5.06 -1.81
CA ALA A 110 -12.09 -4.06 -1.53
C ALA A 110 -11.74 -3.98 -0.04
N SER A 111 -12.74 -4.10 0.84
CA SER A 111 -12.54 -4.11 2.29
C SER A 111 -11.65 -5.27 2.75
N ILE A 112 -11.87 -6.47 2.21
CA ILE A 112 -11.07 -7.65 2.55
C ILE A 112 -9.64 -7.47 2.06
N THR A 113 -9.46 -7.04 0.81
CA THR A 113 -8.12 -6.79 0.24
C THR A 113 -7.32 -5.81 1.10
N THR A 114 -7.91 -4.67 1.46
CA THR A 114 -7.22 -3.65 2.27
C THR A 114 -6.99 -4.07 3.72
N MET A 115 -7.86 -4.90 4.31
CA MET A 115 -7.60 -5.48 5.63
C MET A 115 -6.42 -6.45 5.61
N PHE A 116 -6.21 -7.16 4.49
CA PHE A 116 -5.04 -8.03 4.31
C PHE A 116 -3.72 -7.27 4.30
N ASP A 117 -3.71 -5.97 4.02
CA ASP A 117 -2.50 -5.14 4.05
C ASP A 117 -1.88 -5.06 5.46
N GLY A 118 -2.67 -5.35 6.52
CA GLY A 118 -2.13 -5.61 7.86
C GLY A 118 -1.12 -6.75 7.91
N GLY A 119 -1.18 -7.69 6.97
CA GLY A 119 -0.22 -8.78 6.79
C GLY A 119 1.19 -8.31 6.39
N ASN A 120 1.32 -7.11 5.80
CA ASN A 120 2.61 -6.50 5.53
C ASN A 120 3.46 -6.39 6.81
N THR A 121 2.86 -6.00 7.94
CA THR A 121 3.54 -5.92 9.23
C THR A 121 4.14 -7.27 9.64
N ILE A 122 3.42 -8.37 9.41
CA ILE A 122 3.91 -9.73 9.70
C ILE A 122 5.12 -10.07 8.83
N CYS A 123 5.02 -9.80 7.52
CA CYS A 123 6.09 -10.07 6.57
C CYS A 123 7.34 -9.23 6.87
N VAL A 124 7.18 -7.93 7.15
CA VAL A 124 8.30 -7.04 7.54
C VAL A 124 8.95 -7.53 8.84
N PHE A 125 8.15 -7.94 9.84
CA PHE A 125 8.68 -8.49 11.08
C PHE A 125 9.53 -9.74 10.84
N LEU A 126 9.00 -10.70 10.09
CA LEU A 126 9.73 -11.95 9.77
C LEU A 126 11.01 -11.68 8.99
N LEU A 127 10.92 -10.87 7.93
CA LEU A 127 12.08 -10.55 7.09
C LEU A 127 13.12 -9.72 7.87
N SER A 128 12.71 -8.82 8.75
CA SER A 128 13.65 -8.05 9.58
C SER A 128 14.43 -8.90 10.58
N LEU A 129 13.82 -9.97 11.09
CA LEU A 129 14.52 -10.96 11.93
C LEU A 129 15.62 -11.69 11.14
N PHE A 130 15.33 -12.09 9.88
CA PHE A 130 16.27 -12.87 9.07
C PHE A 130 17.34 -12.02 8.40
N PHE A 131 16.97 -10.88 7.79
CA PHE A 131 17.89 -10.07 6.99
C PHE A 131 18.57 -8.96 7.77
N LEU A 132 17.84 -8.24 8.65
CA LEU A 132 18.39 -7.11 9.39
C LEU A 132 18.91 -7.51 10.78
N LYS A 133 18.61 -8.73 11.24
CA LYS A 133 18.95 -9.23 12.58
C LYS A 133 18.54 -8.26 13.70
N ASN A 134 17.45 -7.53 13.50
CA ASN A 134 16.93 -6.59 14.48
C ASN A 134 16.42 -7.35 15.72
N THR A 135 16.66 -6.78 16.91
CA THR A 135 16.08 -7.29 18.16
C THR A 135 14.66 -6.75 18.30
N HIS A 136 13.70 -7.62 18.53
CA HIS A 136 12.29 -7.28 18.70
C HIS A 136 11.84 -7.47 20.15
N SER A 137 10.92 -6.60 20.60
CA SER A 137 10.34 -6.67 21.94
C SER A 137 9.33 -7.83 22.04
N LYS A 138 8.98 -8.23 23.26
CA LYS A 138 7.90 -9.23 23.47
C LYS A 138 6.56 -8.77 22.89
N ASN A 139 6.29 -7.46 22.91
CA ASN A 139 5.07 -6.88 22.38
C ASN A 139 4.99 -7.03 20.85
N ASN A 140 6.12 -6.97 20.14
CA ASN A 140 6.13 -7.23 18.70
C ASN A 140 5.68 -8.66 18.38
N PHE A 141 6.14 -9.67 19.14
CA PHE A 141 5.70 -11.06 18.96
C PHE A 141 4.20 -11.25 19.26
N ILE A 142 3.70 -10.64 20.34
CA ILE A 142 2.26 -10.69 20.69
C ILE A 142 1.44 -9.99 19.60
N GLY A 143 1.88 -8.82 19.14
CA GLY A 143 1.23 -8.08 18.07
C GLY A 143 1.13 -8.90 16.78
N VAL A 144 2.23 -9.52 16.35
CA VAL A 144 2.24 -10.39 15.16
C VAL A 144 1.30 -11.59 15.32
N PHE A 145 1.25 -12.21 16.50
CA PHE A 145 0.32 -13.31 16.77
C PHE A 145 -1.14 -12.86 16.64
N LEU A 146 -1.50 -11.69 17.18
CA LEU A 146 -2.83 -11.11 17.03
C LEU A 146 -3.14 -10.79 15.55
N LEU A 147 -2.18 -10.25 14.79
CA LEU A 147 -2.35 -10.00 13.36
C LEU A 147 -2.67 -11.28 12.59
N ILE A 148 -1.95 -12.38 12.85
CA ILE A 148 -2.22 -13.69 12.23
C ILE A 148 -3.64 -14.16 12.52
N ILE A 149 -4.10 -14.05 13.77
CA ILE A 149 -5.46 -14.42 14.16
C ILE A 149 -6.48 -13.53 13.45
N GLY A 150 -6.26 -12.22 13.40
CA GLY A 150 -7.13 -11.26 12.71
C GLY A 150 -7.29 -11.61 11.21
N LEU A 151 -6.18 -11.84 10.51
CA LEU A 151 -6.19 -12.25 9.10
C LEU A 151 -6.87 -13.61 8.88
N PHE A 152 -6.75 -14.54 9.80
CA PHE A 152 -7.45 -15.82 9.74
C PHE A 152 -8.97 -15.62 9.75
N PHE A 153 -9.51 -14.79 10.66
CA PHE A 153 -10.94 -14.50 10.72
C PHE A 153 -11.43 -13.76 9.47
N ILE A 154 -10.64 -12.83 8.92
CA ILE A 154 -10.96 -12.12 7.68
C ILE A 154 -11.01 -13.11 6.50
N SER A 155 -10.05 -14.03 6.40
CA SER A 155 -10.04 -15.07 5.37
C SER A 155 -11.26 -15.97 5.45
N LEU A 156 -11.65 -16.39 6.66
CA LEU A 156 -12.86 -17.20 6.87
C LEU A 156 -14.14 -16.45 6.46
N SER A 157 -14.20 -15.13 6.73
CA SER A 157 -15.32 -14.29 6.29
C SER A 157 -15.43 -14.27 4.76
N ALA A 158 -14.29 -14.04 4.07
CA ALA A 158 -14.25 -14.00 2.61
C ALA A 158 -14.77 -15.29 1.97
N ILE A 159 -14.38 -16.43 2.52
CA ILE A 159 -14.82 -17.75 2.04
C ILE A 159 -16.32 -17.99 2.31
N LYS A 160 -16.80 -17.62 3.51
CA LYS A 160 -18.20 -17.84 3.92
C LYS A 160 -19.16 -16.96 3.14
N ASP A 161 -18.83 -15.70 2.89
CA ASP A 161 -19.71 -14.76 2.21
C ASP A 161 -19.97 -15.19 0.77
N LYS A 162 -18.99 -15.76 0.10
CA LYS A 162 -19.15 -16.27 -1.26
C LYS A 162 -19.94 -17.58 -1.33
N ASN A 163 -19.80 -18.47 -0.34
CA ASN A 163 -20.59 -19.71 -0.27
C ASN A 163 -22.09 -19.46 -0.04
N ASN A 164 -22.45 -18.35 0.60
CA ASN A 164 -23.84 -17.99 0.90
C ASN A 164 -24.54 -17.24 -0.25
N SER A 165 -23.84 -16.81 -1.28
CA SER A 165 -24.37 -15.96 -2.36
C SER A 165 -24.70 -16.70 -3.65
N VAL A 166 -24.50 -18.02 -3.72
CA VAL A 166 -24.66 -18.81 -4.95
C VAL A 166 -25.49 -20.05 -4.71
N ASP A 167 -26.63 -20.12 -5.40
CA ASP A 167 -27.62 -21.21 -5.28
C ASP A 167 -27.32 -22.42 -6.18
N GLU A 168 -26.31 -22.40 -7.06
CA GLU A 168 -25.93 -23.49 -7.96
C GLU A 168 -24.55 -24.08 -7.66
N GLU A 169 -24.42 -25.41 -7.53
CA GLU A 169 -23.17 -26.11 -7.16
C GLU A 169 -21.98 -25.86 -8.10
N SER A 170 -22.20 -25.57 -9.37
CA SER A 170 -21.14 -25.34 -10.35
C SER A 170 -20.53 -23.94 -10.23
N GLU A 171 -21.34 -22.92 -9.93
CA GLU A 171 -20.88 -21.54 -9.69
C GLU A 171 -20.22 -21.41 -8.32
N ASN A 172 -20.64 -22.19 -7.33
CA ASN A 172 -20.02 -22.24 -6.00
C ASN A 172 -18.55 -22.66 -6.04
N LYS A 173 -18.19 -23.67 -6.86
CA LYS A 173 -16.79 -24.10 -7.00
C LYS A 173 -15.91 -23.02 -7.64
N SER A 174 -16.41 -22.34 -8.66
CA SER A 174 -15.68 -21.23 -9.31
C SER A 174 -15.45 -20.06 -8.35
N GLY A 175 -16.48 -19.67 -7.58
CA GLY A 175 -16.39 -18.60 -6.60
C GLY A 175 -15.42 -18.89 -5.45
N PHE A 176 -15.40 -20.13 -4.95
CA PHE A 176 -14.47 -20.56 -3.90
C PHE A 176 -13.01 -20.50 -4.38
N VAL A 177 -12.71 -21.03 -5.57
CA VAL A 177 -11.38 -20.99 -6.17
C VAL A 177 -10.92 -19.55 -6.36
N GLN A 178 -11.79 -18.68 -6.87
CA GLN A 178 -11.51 -17.25 -7.05
C GLN A 178 -11.13 -16.58 -5.72
N THR A 179 -11.86 -16.86 -4.64
CA THR A 179 -11.57 -16.32 -3.30
C THR A 179 -10.22 -16.78 -2.78
N ILE A 180 -9.91 -18.09 -2.92
CA ILE A 180 -8.60 -18.63 -2.50
C ILE A 180 -7.47 -17.97 -3.28
N VAL A 181 -7.60 -17.85 -4.61
CA VAL A 181 -6.59 -17.18 -5.43
C VAL A 181 -6.42 -15.71 -5.01
N GLY A 182 -7.50 -15.00 -4.72
CA GLY A 182 -7.43 -13.63 -4.19
C GLY A 182 -6.66 -13.53 -2.88
N ILE A 183 -6.89 -14.47 -1.94
CA ILE A 183 -6.15 -14.56 -0.67
C ILE A 183 -4.65 -14.81 -0.92
N PHE A 184 -4.31 -15.74 -1.81
CA PHE A 184 -2.91 -15.97 -2.20
C PHE A 184 -2.28 -14.72 -2.82
N CYS A 185 -3.00 -14.00 -3.68
CA CYS A 185 -2.53 -12.73 -4.24
C CYS A 185 -2.25 -11.69 -3.13
N CYS A 186 -3.10 -11.56 -2.11
CA CYS A 186 -2.85 -10.71 -0.95
C CYS A 186 -1.57 -11.10 -0.21
N ILE A 187 -1.34 -12.40 0.02
CA ILE A 187 -0.14 -12.90 0.71
C ILE A 187 1.11 -12.54 -0.10
N PHE A 188 1.12 -12.80 -1.42
CA PHE A 188 2.26 -12.45 -2.28
C PHE A 188 2.47 -10.92 -2.35
N CYS A 189 1.39 -10.14 -2.45
CA CYS A 189 1.46 -8.69 -2.39
C CYS A 189 2.20 -8.24 -1.11
N ASN A 190 1.80 -8.74 0.06
CA ASN A 190 2.43 -8.39 1.34
C ASN A 190 3.90 -8.83 1.43
N ILE A 191 4.25 -10.00 0.88
CA ILE A 191 5.65 -10.45 0.85
C ILE A 191 6.50 -9.49 0.00
N PHE A 192 6.04 -9.12 -1.20
CA PHE A 192 6.78 -8.23 -2.08
C PHE A 192 6.83 -6.80 -1.54
N THR A 193 5.74 -6.29 -0.93
CA THR A 193 5.73 -5.00 -0.23
C THR A 193 6.74 -4.98 0.92
N ALA A 194 6.84 -6.07 1.67
CA ALA A 194 7.80 -6.18 2.76
C ALA A 194 9.24 -6.25 2.26
N LEU A 195 9.51 -6.97 1.16
CA LEU A 195 10.82 -6.99 0.51
C LEU A 195 11.20 -5.62 -0.02
N HIS A 196 10.27 -4.88 -0.63
CA HIS A 196 10.45 -3.50 -1.04
C HIS A 196 10.86 -2.63 0.15
N ALA A 197 10.07 -2.58 1.22
CA ALA A 197 10.34 -1.77 2.41
C ALA A 197 11.70 -2.08 3.07
N ILE A 198 12.07 -3.38 3.17
CA ILE A 198 13.36 -3.78 3.74
C ILE A 198 14.52 -3.39 2.83
N THR A 199 14.34 -3.46 1.52
CA THR A 199 15.36 -3.05 0.56
C THR A 199 15.59 -1.54 0.62
N GLU A 200 14.52 -0.72 0.73
CA GLU A 200 14.62 0.72 0.96
C GLU A 200 15.35 1.02 2.28
N GLU A 201 14.96 0.35 3.38
CA GLU A 201 15.62 0.52 4.68
C GLU A 201 17.11 0.19 4.61
N TYR A 202 17.48 -0.89 3.92
CA TYR A 202 18.87 -1.26 3.69
C TYR A 202 19.62 -0.18 2.88
N ILE A 203 19.00 0.36 1.84
CA ILE A 203 19.57 1.44 1.02
C ILE A 203 19.79 2.69 1.89
N PHE A 204 18.81 3.11 2.68
CA PHE A 204 18.95 4.26 3.57
C PHE A 204 20.03 4.07 4.65
N LYS A 205 20.20 2.85 5.18
CA LYS A 205 21.26 2.54 6.15
C LYS A 205 22.66 2.51 5.55
N THR A 206 22.78 2.05 4.31
CA THR A 206 24.11 1.84 3.68
C THR A 206 24.54 2.95 2.74
N ARG A 207 23.61 3.80 2.31
CA ARG A 207 23.83 4.84 1.28
C ARG A 207 23.26 6.18 1.70
N ILE A 208 23.94 7.24 1.33
CA ILE A 208 23.44 8.60 1.51
C ILE A 208 22.65 8.96 0.25
N ILE A 209 21.33 8.89 0.32
CA ILE A 209 20.43 9.25 -0.76
C ILE A 209 19.23 10.04 -0.22
N HIS A 210 18.83 11.07 -0.97
CA HIS A 210 17.62 11.82 -0.61
C HIS A 210 16.36 10.98 -0.90
N PRO A 211 15.39 10.87 0.04
CA PRO A 211 14.21 10.00 -0.12
C PRO A 211 13.42 10.25 -1.42
N ILE A 212 13.15 11.51 -1.77
CA ILE A 212 12.43 11.86 -2.99
C ILE A 212 13.19 11.43 -4.24
N LYS A 213 14.54 11.44 -4.19
CA LYS A 213 15.37 10.94 -5.29
C LYS A 213 15.27 9.43 -5.43
N LEU A 214 15.24 8.69 -4.32
CA LEU A 214 15.04 7.24 -4.31
C LEU A 214 13.72 6.88 -5.02
N ILE A 215 12.59 7.42 -4.54
CA ILE A 215 11.26 7.19 -5.15
C ILE A 215 11.25 7.56 -6.63
N GLY A 216 11.87 8.68 -7.01
CA GLY A 216 11.93 9.10 -8.40
C GLY A 216 12.64 8.08 -9.31
N PHE A 217 13.74 7.48 -8.86
CA PHE A 217 14.45 6.43 -9.61
C PHE A 217 13.66 5.11 -9.60
N GLU A 218 13.04 4.74 -8.50
CA GLU A 218 12.13 3.58 -8.44
C GLU A 218 11.00 3.75 -9.44
N GLY A 219 10.36 4.92 -9.46
CA GLY A 219 9.35 5.26 -10.44
C GLY A 219 9.84 5.14 -11.88
N LEU A 220 11.05 5.65 -12.20
CA LEU A 220 11.62 5.53 -13.53
C LEU A 220 11.82 4.07 -13.96
N PHE A 221 12.44 3.25 -13.12
CA PHE A 221 12.65 1.84 -13.42
C PHE A 221 11.34 1.08 -13.46
N GLY A 222 10.44 1.33 -12.50
CA GLY A 222 9.11 0.73 -12.46
C GLY A 222 8.28 1.06 -13.69
N THR A 223 8.33 2.30 -14.19
CA THR A 223 7.67 2.71 -15.45
C THR A 223 8.20 1.92 -16.65
N ILE A 224 9.53 1.78 -16.77
CA ILE A 224 10.15 1.02 -17.85
C ILE A 224 9.74 -0.46 -17.75
N PHE A 225 9.83 -1.06 -16.57
CA PHE A 225 9.46 -2.46 -16.36
C PHE A 225 7.99 -2.72 -16.61
N SER A 226 7.10 -1.87 -16.09
CA SER A 226 5.65 -1.99 -16.33
C SER A 226 5.33 -1.93 -17.83
N PHE A 227 5.95 -1.00 -18.55
CA PHE A 227 5.77 -0.88 -20.00
C PHE A 227 6.25 -2.13 -20.75
N VAL A 228 7.42 -2.66 -20.40
CA VAL A 228 7.96 -3.90 -20.98
C VAL A 228 7.02 -5.07 -20.70
N PHE A 229 6.52 -5.20 -19.46
CA PHE A 229 5.58 -6.27 -19.09
C PHE A 229 4.22 -6.12 -19.79
N ILE A 230 3.69 -4.90 -19.94
CA ILE A 230 2.48 -4.66 -20.76
C ILE A 230 2.67 -5.23 -22.17
N LEU A 231 3.78 -4.88 -22.83
CA LEU A 231 4.06 -5.38 -24.17
C LEU A 231 4.25 -6.89 -24.22
N PHE A 232 5.00 -7.45 -23.25
CA PHE A 232 5.27 -8.87 -23.17
C PHE A 232 4.00 -9.70 -22.99
N PHE A 233 3.17 -9.36 -21.99
CA PHE A 233 1.93 -10.08 -21.70
C PHE A 233 0.85 -9.87 -22.75
N SER A 234 0.90 -8.80 -23.53
CA SER A 234 -0.01 -8.59 -24.67
C SER A 234 0.12 -9.65 -25.76
N HIS A 235 1.25 -10.38 -25.80
CA HIS A 235 1.49 -11.44 -26.79
C HIS A 235 1.20 -12.83 -26.24
N ILE A 236 1.00 -12.99 -24.91
CA ILE A 236 0.79 -14.29 -24.27
C ILE A 236 -0.70 -14.55 -24.11
N LYS A 237 -1.16 -15.65 -24.73
CA LYS A 237 -2.54 -16.14 -24.61
C LYS A 237 -2.63 -17.17 -23.50
N PHE A 238 -3.62 -17.03 -22.63
CA PHE A 238 -3.83 -17.94 -21.52
C PHE A 238 -5.00 -18.89 -21.78
N SER A 239 -5.07 -19.98 -21.02
CA SER A 239 -6.17 -20.94 -21.08
C SER A 239 -7.44 -20.33 -20.47
N ARG A 240 -8.61 -20.68 -21.01
CA ARG A 240 -9.92 -20.26 -20.47
C ARG A 240 -10.18 -20.70 -19.04
N SER A 241 -9.41 -21.64 -18.50
CA SER A 241 -9.55 -22.09 -17.10
C SER A 241 -9.23 -21.02 -16.05
N ILE A 242 -8.60 -19.91 -16.46
CA ILE A 242 -8.23 -18.79 -15.57
C ILE A 242 -8.91 -17.46 -15.96
N ASP A 243 -10.10 -17.55 -16.55
CA ASP A 243 -10.86 -16.37 -17.02
C ASP A 243 -11.09 -15.30 -15.93
N PHE A 244 -11.15 -15.71 -14.66
CA PHE A 244 -11.34 -14.79 -13.53
C PHE A 244 -10.10 -13.89 -13.22
N LEU A 245 -8.92 -14.26 -13.75
CA LEU A 245 -7.68 -13.46 -13.65
C LEU A 245 -7.36 -12.69 -14.94
N CYS A 246 -8.17 -12.83 -15.95
CA CYS A 246 -7.81 -12.46 -17.30
C CYS A 246 -8.86 -11.60 -17.98
N ILE A 247 -8.42 -10.89 -19.02
CA ILE A 247 -9.25 -10.12 -19.91
C ILE A 247 -9.53 -10.96 -21.15
N LYS A 248 -10.79 -11.00 -21.58
CA LYS A 248 -11.19 -11.67 -22.80
C LYS A 248 -11.33 -10.67 -23.94
N ASP A 249 -10.62 -10.91 -25.01
CA ASP A 249 -10.78 -10.12 -26.24
C ASP A 249 -12.12 -10.46 -26.91
N LYS A 250 -12.93 -9.43 -27.15
CA LYS A 250 -14.26 -9.55 -27.74
C LYS A 250 -14.21 -10.05 -29.21
N GLU A 251 -13.17 -9.66 -29.96
CA GLU A 251 -13.06 -10.01 -31.38
C GLU A 251 -12.50 -11.40 -31.60
N THR A 252 -11.43 -11.76 -30.89
CA THR A 252 -10.71 -13.03 -31.09
C THR A 252 -11.11 -14.12 -30.11
N GLY A 253 -11.78 -13.79 -28.99
CA GLY A 253 -12.09 -14.70 -27.91
C GLY A 253 -10.88 -15.20 -27.12
N ASN A 254 -9.68 -14.67 -27.39
CA ASN A 254 -8.47 -15.00 -26.66
C ASN A 254 -8.47 -14.36 -25.27
N VAL A 255 -7.73 -14.97 -24.35
CA VAL A 255 -7.66 -14.59 -22.95
C VAL A 255 -6.22 -14.12 -22.62
N TYR A 256 -6.09 -12.96 -21.98
CA TYR A 256 -4.83 -12.32 -21.64
C TYR A 256 -4.84 -11.83 -20.18
N ILE A 257 -3.73 -11.89 -19.47
CA ILE A 257 -3.56 -11.23 -18.16
C ILE A 257 -3.46 -9.71 -18.34
N GLU A 258 -2.78 -9.28 -19.41
CA GLU A 258 -2.64 -7.88 -19.80
C GLU A 258 -2.65 -7.78 -21.32
N ASN A 259 -3.28 -6.74 -21.87
CA ASN A 259 -3.25 -6.48 -23.30
C ASN A 259 -3.35 -4.99 -23.60
N PHE A 260 -2.27 -4.44 -24.14
CA PHE A 260 -2.17 -3.01 -24.46
C PHE A 260 -3.28 -2.52 -25.43
N TYR A 261 -3.58 -3.32 -26.47
CA TYR A 261 -4.59 -2.90 -27.46
C TYR A 261 -6.00 -2.88 -26.86
N ILE A 262 -6.34 -3.86 -26.01
CA ILE A 262 -7.62 -3.89 -25.33
C ILE A 262 -7.72 -2.73 -24.35
N ALA A 263 -6.68 -2.44 -23.58
CA ALA A 263 -6.63 -1.30 -22.67
C ALA A 263 -6.91 0.03 -23.38
N ILE A 264 -6.24 0.28 -24.50
CA ILE A 264 -6.44 1.51 -25.29
C ILE A 264 -7.85 1.57 -25.87
N LYS A 265 -8.38 0.47 -26.41
CA LYS A 265 -9.77 0.42 -26.90
C LYS A 265 -10.77 0.74 -25.78
N GLN A 266 -10.60 0.17 -24.60
CA GLN A 266 -11.47 0.43 -23.44
C GLN A 266 -11.39 1.89 -22.97
N ILE A 267 -10.19 2.49 -22.96
CA ILE A 267 -9.98 3.91 -22.58
C ILE A 267 -10.66 4.84 -23.61
N ILE A 268 -10.61 4.51 -24.90
CA ILE A 268 -11.23 5.32 -25.96
C ILE A 268 -12.76 5.21 -25.92
N GLU A 269 -13.28 3.99 -25.68
CA GLU A 269 -14.73 3.73 -25.65
C GLU A 269 -15.37 4.37 -24.40
N GLU A 270 -14.70 4.25 -23.23
CA GLU A 270 -15.26 4.73 -21.97
C GLU A 270 -14.35 5.81 -21.34
N LYS A 271 -14.77 7.08 -21.51
CA LYS A 271 -14.00 8.24 -21.01
C LYS A 271 -13.84 8.28 -19.48
N GLN A 272 -14.73 7.61 -18.74
CA GLN A 272 -14.61 7.50 -17.28
C GLN A 272 -13.32 6.80 -16.88
N ILE A 273 -12.87 5.79 -17.65
CA ILE A 273 -11.61 5.09 -17.42
C ILE A 273 -10.43 6.08 -17.50
N LEU A 274 -10.37 6.88 -18.54
CA LEU A 274 -9.33 7.89 -18.70
C LEU A 274 -9.32 8.89 -17.53
N PHE A 275 -10.50 9.38 -17.15
CA PHE A 275 -10.62 10.31 -16.02
C PHE A 275 -10.09 9.69 -14.71
N LEU A 276 -10.44 8.43 -14.42
CA LEU A 276 -9.98 7.74 -13.21
C LEU A 276 -8.47 7.45 -13.24
N LEU A 277 -7.89 7.11 -14.39
CA LEU A 277 -6.45 6.92 -14.53
C LEU A 277 -5.67 8.24 -14.30
N VAL A 278 -6.17 9.37 -14.84
CA VAL A 278 -5.58 10.69 -14.58
C VAL A 278 -5.74 11.08 -13.12
N LEU A 279 -6.89 10.82 -12.51
CA LEU A 279 -7.12 11.06 -11.10
C LEU A 279 -6.14 10.24 -10.23
N LEU A 280 -5.97 8.95 -10.52
CA LEU A 280 -5.00 8.08 -9.83
C LEU A 280 -3.57 8.62 -9.94
N PHE A 281 -3.16 9.08 -11.11
CA PHE A 281 -1.82 9.66 -11.31
C PHE A 281 -1.56 10.81 -10.32
N PHE A 282 -2.48 11.76 -10.19
CA PHE A 282 -2.32 12.89 -9.27
C PHE A 282 -2.45 12.47 -7.79
N LEU A 283 -3.34 11.53 -7.48
CA LEU A 283 -3.48 10.99 -6.13
C LEU A 283 -2.21 10.28 -5.67
N PHE A 284 -1.56 9.51 -6.54
CA PHE A 284 -0.29 8.86 -6.23
C PHE A 284 0.84 9.87 -5.97
N ILE A 285 0.93 10.96 -6.73
CA ILE A 285 1.92 12.02 -6.45
C ILE A 285 1.75 12.55 -5.02
N ILE A 286 0.51 12.88 -4.63
CA ILE A 286 0.22 13.44 -3.30
C ILE A 286 0.47 12.38 -2.22
N TYR A 287 0.00 11.16 -2.43
CA TYR A 287 0.14 10.05 -1.50
C TYR A 287 1.60 9.73 -1.20
N ASN A 288 2.44 9.56 -2.23
CA ASN A 288 3.86 9.25 -2.10
C ASN A 288 4.63 10.39 -1.43
N TYR A 289 4.27 11.64 -1.74
CA TYR A 289 4.85 12.80 -1.04
C TYR A 289 4.49 12.80 0.45
N CYS A 290 3.23 12.52 0.81
CA CYS A 290 2.80 12.39 2.20
C CYS A 290 3.52 11.23 2.91
N TYR A 291 3.56 10.05 2.28
CA TYR A 291 4.21 8.85 2.79
C TYR A 291 5.65 9.11 3.20
N ILE A 292 6.46 9.65 2.28
CA ILE A 292 7.88 9.91 2.52
C ILE A 292 8.10 11.02 3.57
N THR A 293 7.23 12.04 3.57
CA THR A 293 7.30 13.13 4.55
C THR A 293 6.96 12.63 5.95
N ILE A 294 5.94 11.79 6.09
CA ILE A 294 5.58 11.16 7.37
C ILE A 294 6.72 10.27 7.86
N THR A 295 7.31 9.45 7.00
CA THR A 295 8.45 8.58 7.34
C THR A 295 9.64 9.41 7.85
N LYS A 296 9.91 10.57 7.24
CA LYS A 296 10.99 11.46 7.66
C LYS A 296 10.73 12.17 8.99
N VAL A 297 9.50 12.60 9.25
CA VAL A 297 9.11 13.44 10.42
C VAL A 297 8.72 12.61 11.64
N THR A 298 8.33 11.35 11.42
CA THR A 298 7.88 10.44 12.49
C THR A 298 8.65 9.12 12.43
N ASN A 299 7.96 8.02 12.63
CA ASN A 299 8.51 6.66 12.54
C ASN A 299 7.69 5.85 11.53
N ALA A 300 8.29 4.80 10.96
CA ALA A 300 7.60 3.81 10.13
C ALA A 300 6.31 3.26 10.80
N THR A 301 6.33 3.15 12.13
CA THR A 301 5.20 2.82 13.00
C THR A 301 3.96 3.68 12.74
N THR A 302 4.12 5.00 12.64
CA THR A 302 3.01 5.95 12.41
C THR A 302 2.40 5.71 11.03
N ASN A 303 3.21 5.45 10.01
CA ASN A 303 2.72 5.12 8.67
C ASN A 303 1.85 3.87 8.67
N ILE A 304 2.25 2.82 9.38
CA ILE A 304 1.48 1.57 9.47
C ILE A 304 0.10 1.82 10.11
N VAL A 305 0.05 2.59 11.19
CA VAL A 305 -1.24 2.93 11.85
C VAL A 305 -2.13 3.74 10.92
N LEU A 306 -1.59 4.77 10.26
CA LEU A 306 -2.32 5.60 9.31
C LEU A 306 -2.80 4.79 8.10
N TYR A 307 -1.99 3.87 7.61
CA TYR A 307 -2.34 2.98 6.51
C TYR A 307 -3.53 2.07 6.87
N ASN A 308 -3.57 1.52 8.08
CA ASN A 308 -4.73 0.74 8.53
C ASN A 308 -6.02 1.58 8.65
N LEU A 309 -5.91 2.90 8.89
CA LEU A 309 -7.08 3.78 8.85
C LEU A 309 -7.64 3.93 7.43
N THR A 310 -6.81 3.84 6.39
CA THR A 310 -7.31 3.87 5.00
C THR A 310 -8.26 2.70 4.71
N ALA A 311 -7.95 1.51 5.23
CA ALA A 311 -8.79 0.34 5.10
C ALA A 311 -10.19 0.54 5.71
N LEU A 312 -10.26 1.19 6.88
CA LEU A 312 -11.52 1.53 7.53
C LEU A 312 -12.38 2.46 6.66
N PHE A 313 -11.78 3.52 6.09
CA PHE A 313 -12.51 4.47 5.24
C PHE A 313 -12.99 3.82 3.94
N ILE A 314 -12.19 2.94 3.33
CA ILE A 314 -12.57 2.18 2.14
C ILE A 314 -13.77 1.28 2.47
N TRP A 315 -13.72 0.57 3.59
CA TRP A 315 -14.80 -0.29 4.03
C TRP A 315 -16.10 0.50 4.26
N ILE A 316 -16.05 1.60 5.02
CA ILE A 316 -17.21 2.47 5.24
C ILE A 316 -17.79 2.96 3.92
N PHE A 317 -16.95 3.34 2.96
CA PHE A 317 -17.39 3.82 1.65
C PHE A 317 -18.20 2.76 0.89
N PHE A 318 -17.72 1.51 0.83
CA PHE A 318 -18.43 0.44 0.11
C PHE A 318 -19.64 -0.13 0.87
N LEU A 319 -19.82 0.19 2.15
CA LEU A 319 -21.04 -0.11 2.91
C LEU A 319 -22.20 0.84 2.58
N ILE A 320 -21.92 2.05 2.10
CA ILE A 320 -22.97 3.04 1.79
C ILE A 320 -23.73 2.58 0.54
N PRO A 321 -25.08 2.47 0.56
CA PRO A 321 -25.88 1.92 -0.55
C PRO A 321 -26.05 2.91 -1.73
N ILE A 322 -25.06 3.75 -1.99
CA ILE A 322 -25.04 4.72 -3.11
C ILE A 322 -24.54 4.04 -4.39
N HIS A 323 -23.86 2.90 -4.26
CA HIS A 323 -23.20 2.24 -5.37
C HIS A 323 -24.11 1.24 -6.04
N LYS A 324 -23.87 0.99 -7.35
CA LYS A 324 -24.55 -0.09 -8.08
C LYS A 324 -24.40 -1.39 -7.28
N GLN A 325 -25.45 -2.21 -7.20
CA GLN A 325 -25.50 -3.45 -6.41
C GLN A 325 -24.28 -4.38 -6.57
N GLU A 326 -23.60 -4.33 -7.72
CA GLU A 326 -22.40 -5.15 -8.00
C GLU A 326 -21.21 -4.82 -7.10
N ASN A 327 -21.12 -3.60 -6.54
CA ASN A 327 -19.99 -3.15 -5.72
C ASN A 327 -20.34 -2.99 -4.23
N GLN A 328 -21.59 -3.23 -3.83
CA GLN A 328 -21.99 -3.11 -2.43
C GLN A 328 -21.49 -4.31 -1.64
N GLU A 329 -20.70 -4.03 -0.61
CA GLU A 329 -20.18 -5.07 0.29
C GLU A 329 -21.15 -5.31 1.46
N ARG A 330 -21.20 -6.56 1.95
CA ARG A 330 -22.01 -6.93 3.12
C ARG A 330 -21.14 -6.96 4.37
N ILE A 331 -21.72 -6.59 5.51
CA ILE A 331 -21.02 -6.66 6.80
C ILE A 331 -21.03 -8.11 7.29
N GLY A 332 -19.88 -8.75 7.30
CA GLY A 332 -19.69 -10.04 7.93
C GLY A 332 -19.28 -9.88 9.40
N ILE A 333 -19.95 -10.60 10.31
CA ILE A 333 -19.57 -10.57 11.75
C ILE A 333 -18.11 -11.03 11.93
N LEU A 334 -17.70 -12.07 11.23
CA LEU A 334 -16.31 -12.57 11.26
C LEU A 334 -15.32 -11.53 10.75
N GLN A 335 -15.69 -10.76 9.73
CA GLN A 335 -14.87 -9.67 9.21
C GLN A 335 -14.68 -8.58 10.24
N CYS A 336 -15.76 -8.16 10.94
CA CYS A 336 -15.67 -7.18 12.02
C CYS A 336 -14.77 -7.64 13.16
N ILE A 337 -14.93 -8.88 13.62
CA ILE A 337 -14.10 -9.47 14.68
C ILE A 337 -12.65 -9.52 14.24
N GLY A 338 -12.37 -10.04 13.05
CA GLY A 338 -11.04 -10.13 12.48
C GLY A 338 -10.35 -8.77 12.37
N PHE A 339 -11.09 -7.75 11.91
CA PHE A 339 -10.56 -6.39 11.77
C PHE A 339 -10.26 -5.73 13.13
N LEU A 340 -11.12 -5.92 14.15
CA LEU A 340 -10.84 -5.42 15.51
C LEU A 340 -9.59 -6.08 16.10
N ILE A 341 -9.42 -7.40 15.94
CA ILE A 341 -8.23 -8.13 16.39
C ILE A 341 -6.99 -7.62 15.64
N LEU A 342 -7.11 -7.35 14.33
CA LEU A 342 -6.02 -6.82 13.51
C LEU A 342 -5.57 -5.43 13.99
N ILE A 343 -6.50 -4.50 14.24
CA ILE A 343 -6.19 -3.18 14.80
C ILE A 343 -5.51 -3.32 16.16
N LEU A 344 -6.02 -4.17 17.04
CA LEU A 344 -5.41 -4.43 18.33
C LEU A 344 -3.98 -4.97 18.17
N GLY A 345 -3.76 -5.89 17.23
CA GLY A 345 -2.44 -6.44 16.90
C GLY A 345 -1.47 -5.36 16.44
N VAL A 346 -1.90 -4.44 15.56
CA VAL A 346 -1.08 -3.29 15.12
C VAL A 346 -0.74 -2.38 16.30
N CYS A 347 -1.69 -2.07 17.17
CA CYS A 347 -1.46 -1.21 18.35
C CYS A 347 -0.47 -1.83 19.34
N VAL A 348 -0.60 -3.14 19.60
CA VAL A 348 0.33 -3.88 20.48
C VAL A 348 1.72 -3.98 19.84
N TYR A 349 1.80 -4.30 18.55
CA TYR A 349 3.06 -4.37 17.80
C TYR A 349 3.87 -3.08 17.90
N ASN A 350 3.19 -1.95 17.85
CA ASN A 350 3.79 -0.62 17.83
C ASN A 350 3.95 0.02 19.21
N ASP A 351 3.71 -0.72 20.29
CA ASP A 351 3.80 -0.23 21.66
C ASP A 351 2.96 1.06 21.92
N VAL A 352 1.84 1.22 21.19
CA VAL A 352 1.01 2.44 21.30
C VAL A 352 0.53 2.67 22.73
N PHE A 353 0.18 1.59 23.45
CA PHE A 353 -0.32 1.66 24.82
C PHE A 353 0.80 1.97 25.84
N THR A 354 2.00 1.42 25.64
CA THR A 354 3.14 1.60 26.57
C THR A 354 3.82 2.95 26.35
N LYS A 355 3.88 3.47 25.13
CA LYS A 355 4.43 4.79 24.86
C LYS A 355 3.59 5.91 25.45
N ASN A 356 2.27 5.80 25.42
CA ASN A 356 1.38 6.79 26.03
C ASN A 356 1.51 6.77 27.55
N ALA A 357 1.59 5.58 28.17
CA ALA A 357 1.81 5.45 29.62
C ALA A 357 3.14 6.09 30.07
N ASN A 358 4.21 5.91 29.30
CA ASN A 358 5.52 6.51 29.60
C ASN A 358 5.57 8.02 29.36
N LEU A 359 4.77 8.56 28.42
CA LEU A 359 4.62 10.00 28.20
C LEU A 359 3.87 10.63 29.39
N ASP A 360 2.79 10.04 29.83
CA ASP A 360 2.03 10.50 31.00
C ASP A 360 2.89 10.47 32.26
N GLU A 361 3.68 9.41 32.51
CA GLU A 361 4.62 9.34 33.64
C GLU A 361 5.73 10.41 33.55
N SER A 362 6.25 10.69 32.38
CA SER A 362 7.28 11.74 32.19
C SER A 362 6.71 13.16 32.38
N GLU A 363 5.50 13.41 31.90
CA GLU A 363 4.80 14.68 32.15
C GLU A 363 4.46 14.86 33.62
N ILE A 364 3.94 13.83 34.30
CA ILE A 364 3.68 13.85 35.74
C ILE A 364 4.98 14.09 36.53
N LYS A 365 6.09 13.46 36.14
CA LYS A 365 7.39 13.62 36.78
C LYS A 365 7.94 15.05 36.59
N ASN A 366 7.79 15.63 35.39
CA ASN A 366 8.17 17.01 35.13
C ASN A 366 7.32 18.01 35.92
N LEU A 367 6.00 17.80 35.98
CA LEU A 367 5.10 18.62 36.81
C LEU A 367 5.45 18.53 38.31
N ILE A 368 5.79 17.36 38.82
CA ILE A 368 6.24 17.17 40.22
C ILE A 368 7.56 17.88 40.46
N THR A 369 8.49 17.84 39.51
CA THR A 369 9.78 18.52 39.63
C THR A 369 9.64 20.05 39.58
N GLU A 370 8.78 20.58 38.70
CA GLU A 370 8.47 22.03 38.67
C GLU A 370 7.76 22.50 39.94
N THR A 371 6.81 21.71 40.45
CA THR A 371 6.15 22.06 41.74
C THR A 371 7.10 22.00 42.92
N SER A 372 8.06 21.08 42.94
CA SER A 372 9.07 21.02 44.01
C SER A 372 10.08 22.18 43.96
N GLN A 373 10.45 22.67 42.77
CA GLN A 373 11.27 23.86 42.62
C GLN A 373 10.56 25.14 43.07
N ILE A 374 9.27 25.29 42.78
CA ILE A 374 8.47 26.43 43.20
C ILE A 374 8.29 26.46 44.74
N THR A 375 8.23 25.31 45.40
CA THR A 375 8.16 25.21 46.87
C THR A 375 9.49 25.53 47.57
N ASP A 376 10.63 25.18 46.97
CA ASP A 376 11.93 25.51 47.50
C ASP A 376 12.28 26.99 47.34
N ASP A 377 11.92 27.64 46.23
CA ASP A 377 12.08 29.08 46.02
C ASP A 377 11.17 29.93 46.93
N SER A 378 10.06 29.39 47.39
CA SER A 378 9.14 30.08 48.34
C SER A 378 9.54 29.99 49.81
N LEU A 379 10.54 29.15 50.13
CA LEU A 379 11.10 29.00 51.49
C LEU A 379 12.38 29.83 51.74
N VAL A 380 12.85 30.59 50.75
CA VAL A 380 14.07 31.41 50.79
C VAL A 380 13.77 32.92 50.89
N ILE A 381 12.55 33.33 51.27
CA ILE A 381 12.18 34.74 51.56
C ILE A 381 11.98 34.96 53.05
#